data_b3bdec6c61a3e25504de0f435523cc1e
#
_entry.id   b3bdec6c61a3e25504de0f435523cc1e
#
_cell.length_a   1.000
_cell.length_b   1.000
_cell.length_c   1.000
_cell.angle_alpha   90.00
_cell.angle_beta   90.00
_cell.angle_gamma   90.00
#
_symmetry.space_group_name_H-M   'P 1'
#
loop_
_entity.id
_entity.type
_entity.pdbx_description
1 polymer ?
#
loop_
_entity_poly.entity_id
_entity_poly.type
_entity_poly.pdbx_seq_one_letter_code
_entity_poly.pdbx_strand_id
1 'polypeptide(L)'
;MNEQIKWAPLVPLIGGQMLGAERAFGVPPEAVYSYDGFEANDSHYMNYQNNVHNRGLEYVLLDSDEPRGQVDVVSGTPPCAALSQLNTGKSEEVKGSGCAKNEWMYKVFEDGIDRLGAKVVVVENAPALYTKKGRGVAENLYKICEERGYSLTLYKTSSKYHGLPQARDRTFAIGWKSPTAPVMNWFKKDRKSFKDHLAEIPDGALQHDLIINKNIDTEPYYKFIKAKTNRDPREVCIEEDIKSTFQWVQRNGMLEEANKWFKDTKNEKGVKLSDHAMMKFADGKGIWDGSVHVFGEYMNAVIGRNMVDSIHPVYERSMTIREALHMMGFPADFELVGGVTKVNHIAQNVPVPTSASIHGEIAKFLRGELELSDTTFLRQNNHTEETMFDPLGKDMRQNLTEFFV
;
A
#
# COMPACT_ATOMS: atom_id res chain seq x y z
N MET A 1 -34.28 -11.53 5.69
CA MET A 1 -33.30 -12.00 4.68
C MET A 1 -32.26 -10.90 4.58
N ASN A 2 -30.98 -11.17 4.87
CA ASN A 2 -29.94 -10.17 4.63
C ASN A 2 -29.82 -10.02 3.11
N GLU A 3 -30.15 -8.85 2.58
CA GLU A 3 -29.89 -8.54 1.18
C GLU A 3 -28.39 -8.70 0.91
N GLN A 4 -28.04 -9.35 -0.20
CA GLN A 4 -26.66 -9.53 -0.63
C GLN A 4 -26.09 -8.16 -1.02
N ILE A 5 -24.93 -7.81 -0.47
CA ILE A 5 -24.25 -6.55 -0.78
C ILE A 5 -23.85 -6.55 -2.26
N LYS A 6 -24.34 -5.57 -3.01
CA LYS A 6 -23.89 -5.28 -4.37
C LYS A 6 -22.71 -4.34 -4.33
N TRP A 7 -21.64 -4.67 -5.02
CA TRP A 7 -20.46 -3.83 -5.01
C TRP A 7 -19.70 -3.88 -6.33
N ALA A 8 -18.90 -2.84 -6.57
CA ALA A 8 -18.09 -2.76 -7.77
C ALA A 8 -16.70 -2.16 -7.49
N PRO A 9 -15.66 -2.72 -8.10
CA PRO A 9 -14.36 -2.09 -8.27
C PRO A 9 -14.43 -0.86 -9.16
N LEU A 10 -13.65 0.18 -8.80
CA LEU A 10 -13.37 1.31 -9.68
C LEU A 10 -11.85 1.58 -9.66
N VAL A 11 -11.16 1.37 -10.79
CA VAL A 11 -9.69 1.33 -10.89
C VAL A 11 -9.09 0.28 -9.95
N PRO A 12 -9.31 -1.03 -10.20
CA PRO A 12 -8.90 -2.09 -9.29
C PRO A 12 -7.38 -2.29 -9.18
N LEU A 13 -6.59 -1.83 -10.15
CA LEU A 13 -5.17 -2.15 -10.31
C LEU A 13 -4.96 -3.68 -10.35
N ILE A 14 -4.01 -4.24 -9.57
CA ILE A 14 -3.88 -5.70 -9.50
C ILE A 14 -4.93 -6.37 -8.60
N GLY A 15 -5.80 -5.61 -7.94
CA GLY A 15 -6.98 -6.14 -7.25
C GLY A 15 -6.83 -6.44 -5.76
N GLY A 16 -5.74 -6.05 -5.09
CA GLY A 16 -5.59 -6.38 -3.66
C GLY A 16 -6.70 -5.81 -2.78
N GLN A 17 -7.14 -4.57 -3.04
CA GLN A 17 -8.28 -3.99 -2.34
C GLN A 17 -9.58 -4.74 -2.65
N MET A 18 -9.75 -5.14 -3.88
CA MET A 18 -10.95 -5.82 -4.38
C MET A 18 -11.09 -7.23 -3.83
N LEU A 19 -9.99 -7.99 -3.79
CA LEU A 19 -9.97 -9.32 -3.17
C LEU A 19 -10.28 -9.26 -1.66
N GLY A 20 -9.87 -8.17 -1.01
CA GLY A 20 -10.26 -7.91 0.38
C GLY A 20 -11.75 -7.61 0.53
N ALA A 21 -12.31 -6.80 -0.37
CA ALA A 21 -13.75 -6.52 -0.42
C ALA A 21 -14.56 -7.80 -0.65
N GLU A 22 -14.18 -8.60 -1.64
CA GLU A 22 -14.81 -9.89 -1.92
C GLU A 22 -14.77 -10.83 -0.72
N ARG A 23 -13.63 -10.91 -0.02
CA ARG A 23 -13.50 -11.71 1.21
C ARG A 23 -14.44 -11.23 2.32
N ALA A 24 -14.63 -9.90 2.45
CA ALA A 24 -15.47 -9.32 3.48
C ALA A 24 -16.96 -9.45 3.19
N PHE A 25 -17.36 -9.31 1.93
CA PHE A 25 -18.76 -9.37 1.50
C PHE A 25 -19.22 -10.80 1.19
N GLY A 26 -18.27 -11.70 0.90
CA GLY A 26 -18.55 -13.11 0.56
C GLY A 26 -19.11 -13.31 -0.84
N VAL A 27 -19.05 -12.29 -1.71
CA VAL A 27 -19.62 -12.29 -3.06
C VAL A 27 -18.68 -11.58 -4.03
N PRO A 28 -18.63 -12.00 -5.32
CA PRO A 28 -17.92 -11.28 -6.36
C PRO A 28 -18.57 -9.92 -6.65
N PRO A 29 -17.86 -8.99 -7.33
CA PRO A 29 -18.45 -7.73 -7.76
C PRO A 29 -19.49 -7.91 -8.87
N GLU A 30 -20.35 -6.90 -9.07
CA GLU A 30 -21.36 -6.89 -10.15
C GLU A 30 -20.70 -6.70 -11.53
N ALA A 31 -19.75 -5.79 -11.62
CA ALA A 31 -18.94 -5.48 -12.80
C ALA A 31 -17.65 -4.80 -12.34
N VAL A 32 -16.69 -4.61 -13.23
CA VAL A 32 -15.44 -3.88 -12.98
C VAL A 32 -15.48 -2.58 -13.77
N TYR A 33 -15.33 -1.46 -13.07
CA TYR A 33 -15.28 -0.14 -13.69
C TYR A 33 -13.86 0.42 -13.67
N SER A 34 -13.51 1.19 -14.69
CA SER A 34 -12.23 1.88 -14.77
C SER A 34 -12.32 3.09 -15.68
N TYR A 35 -11.18 3.67 -15.97
CA TYR A 35 -10.99 4.77 -16.90
C TYR A 35 -9.92 4.44 -17.91
N ASP A 36 -9.87 5.18 -19.02
CA ASP A 36 -8.83 5.07 -20.03
C ASP A 36 -7.44 5.15 -19.42
N GLY A 37 -6.54 4.25 -19.83
CA GLY A 37 -5.14 4.21 -19.40
C GLY A 37 -4.85 3.36 -18.16
N PHE A 38 -5.85 2.73 -17.53
CA PHE A 38 -5.65 1.80 -16.40
C PHE A 38 -5.68 0.31 -16.79
N GLU A 39 -6.05 -0.02 -18.01
CA GLU A 39 -6.30 -1.38 -18.49
C GLU A 39 -5.13 -2.33 -18.24
N ALA A 40 -3.89 -1.83 -18.46
CA ALA A 40 -2.69 -2.64 -18.27
C ALA A 40 -2.47 -3.04 -16.81
N ASN A 41 -2.89 -2.21 -15.84
CA ASN A 41 -2.82 -2.51 -14.42
C ASN A 41 -4.00 -3.38 -13.99
N ASP A 42 -5.18 -3.07 -14.48
CA ASP A 42 -6.42 -3.77 -14.14
C ASP A 42 -6.50 -5.17 -14.75
N SER A 43 -5.73 -5.42 -15.82
CA SER A 43 -5.64 -6.73 -16.49
C SER A 43 -5.27 -7.88 -15.56
N HIS A 44 -4.50 -7.63 -14.49
CA HIS A 44 -4.15 -8.66 -13.52
C HIS A 44 -5.39 -9.12 -12.73
N TYR A 45 -6.20 -8.15 -12.26
CA TYR A 45 -7.44 -8.47 -11.56
C TYR A 45 -8.45 -9.14 -12.49
N MET A 46 -8.61 -8.62 -13.72
CA MET A 46 -9.50 -9.20 -14.71
C MET A 46 -9.07 -10.62 -15.10
N ASN A 47 -7.76 -10.88 -15.26
CA ASN A 47 -7.23 -12.21 -15.50
C ASN A 47 -7.61 -13.18 -14.36
N TYR A 48 -7.43 -12.77 -13.12
CA TYR A 48 -7.78 -13.57 -11.96
C TYR A 48 -9.28 -13.90 -11.92
N GLN A 49 -10.12 -12.89 -12.13
CA GLN A 49 -11.57 -13.06 -12.09
C GLN A 49 -12.09 -13.92 -13.25
N ASN A 50 -11.67 -13.64 -14.47
CA ASN A 50 -12.29 -14.22 -15.66
C ASN A 50 -11.58 -15.48 -16.17
N ASN A 51 -10.24 -15.55 -16.06
CA ASN A 51 -9.51 -16.71 -16.58
C ASN A 51 -9.23 -17.76 -15.51
N VAL A 52 -8.98 -17.34 -14.24
CA VAL A 52 -8.76 -18.31 -13.14
C VAL A 52 -10.09 -18.78 -12.56
N HIS A 53 -11.03 -17.87 -12.29
CA HIS A 53 -12.31 -18.17 -11.65
C HIS A 53 -13.51 -18.28 -12.61
N ASN A 54 -13.33 -18.02 -13.91
CA ASN A 54 -14.38 -18.13 -14.96
C ASN A 54 -15.66 -17.33 -14.63
N ARG A 55 -15.52 -16.15 -14.02
CA ARG A 55 -16.68 -15.38 -13.56
C ARG A 55 -17.36 -14.58 -14.65
N GLY A 56 -16.66 -14.30 -15.76
CA GLY A 56 -17.21 -13.53 -16.89
C GLY A 56 -17.57 -12.09 -16.51
N LEU A 57 -16.81 -11.48 -15.61
CA LEU A 57 -17.05 -10.09 -15.20
C LEU A 57 -16.85 -9.15 -16.39
N GLU A 58 -17.78 -8.24 -16.56
CA GLU A 58 -17.69 -7.18 -17.56
C GLU A 58 -16.69 -6.10 -17.09
N TYR A 59 -15.87 -5.58 -18.00
CA TYR A 59 -14.97 -4.45 -17.80
C TYR A 59 -15.52 -3.22 -18.53
N VAL A 60 -15.85 -2.17 -17.78
CA VAL A 60 -16.58 -1.00 -18.27
C VAL A 60 -15.73 0.25 -18.07
N LEU A 61 -15.47 1.00 -19.16
CA LEU A 61 -14.77 2.27 -19.13
C LEU A 61 -15.76 3.41 -18.94
N LEU A 62 -15.75 4.05 -17.78
CA LEU A 62 -16.67 5.14 -17.46
C LEU A 62 -16.42 6.43 -18.26
N ASP A 63 -15.32 6.54 -18.98
CA ASP A 63 -15.07 7.66 -19.91
C ASP A 63 -15.92 7.58 -21.17
N SER A 64 -16.35 6.37 -21.59
CA SER A 64 -17.10 6.11 -22.82
C SER A 64 -18.43 5.42 -22.63
N ASP A 65 -18.58 4.66 -21.52
CA ASP A 65 -19.73 3.79 -21.31
C ASP A 65 -20.57 4.21 -20.10
N GLU A 66 -21.84 3.87 -20.12
CA GLU A 66 -22.73 4.05 -18.97
C GLU A 66 -22.61 2.88 -17.98
N PRO A 67 -22.78 3.13 -16.67
CA PRO A 67 -22.83 2.08 -15.65
C PRO A 67 -23.90 1.02 -15.93
N ARG A 68 -23.63 -0.23 -15.56
CA ARG A 68 -24.56 -1.36 -15.72
C ARG A 68 -25.63 -1.44 -14.63
N GLY A 69 -25.60 -0.53 -13.66
CA GLY A 69 -26.59 -0.47 -12.58
C GLY A 69 -26.04 0.24 -11.36
N GLN A 70 -26.86 0.29 -10.31
CA GLN A 70 -26.46 0.83 -9.01
C GLN A 70 -25.91 -0.24 -8.09
N VAL A 71 -24.98 0.17 -7.23
CA VAL A 71 -24.32 -0.72 -6.23
C VAL A 71 -24.42 -0.13 -4.82
N ASP A 72 -24.24 -0.95 -3.80
CA ASP A 72 -24.17 -0.48 -2.42
C ASP A 72 -22.78 0.10 -2.09
N VAL A 73 -21.72 -0.47 -2.67
CA VAL A 73 -20.33 -0.08 -2.38
C VAL A 73 -19.51 0.07 -3.66
N VAL A 74 -18.81 1.18 -3.77
CA VAL A 74 -17.71 1.36 -4.73
C VAL A 74 -16.38 1.32 -3.98
N SER A 75 -15.47 0.47 -4.46
CA SER A 75 -14.13 0.30 -3.90
C SER A 75 -13.08 0.69 -4.95
N GLY A 76 -12.29 1.74 -4.67
CA GLY A 76 -11.35 2.30 -5.64
C GLY A 76 -9.90 2.35 -5.14
N THR A 77 -8.96 2.19 -6.07
CA THR A 77 -7.52 2.33 -5.80
C THR A 77 -6.88 3.35 -6.75
N PRO A 78 -7.31 4.62 -6.70
CA PRO A 78 -6.77 5.66 -7.57
C PRO A 78 -5.27 5.91 -7.32
N PRO A 79 -4.53 6.48 -8.30
CA PRO A 79 -3.10 6.74 -8.15
C PRO A 79 -2.75 7.58 -6.92
N CYS A 80 -1.80 7.11 -6.11
CA CYS A 80 -1.36 7.74 -4.86
C CYS A 80 -0.02 8.51 -5.00
N ALA A 81 0.54 8.61 -6.21
CA ALA A 81 1.89 9.13 -6.42
C ALA A 81 2.12 10.56 -5.90
N ALA A 82 1.10 11.43 -5.97
CA ALA A 82 1.18 12.81 -5.50
C ALA A 82 1.40 12.92 -3.97
N LEU A 83 0.81 12.01 -3.20
CA LEU A 83 0.88 11.98 -1.74
C LEU A 83 1.92 10.96 -1.22
N SER A 84 2.58 10.22 -2.11
CA SER A 84 3.59 9.25 -1.72
C SER A 84 4.85 9.92 -1.16
N GLN A 85 5.38 9.41 -0.04
CA GLN A 85 6.67 9.84 0.52
C GLN A 85 7.84 9.51 -0.41
N LEU A 86 7.69 8.52 -1.28
CA LEU A 86 8.70 8.13 -2.28
C LEU A 86 8.76 9.09 -3.48
N ASN A 87 7.77 9.97 -3.62
CA ASN A 87 7.82 11.01 -4.63
C ASN A 87 8.79 12.11 -4.19
N THR A 88 9.92 12.21 -4.89
CA THR A 88 10.98 13.20 -4.63
C THR A 88 10.77 14.52 -5.38
N GLY A 89 9.65 14.68 -6.09
CA GLY A 89 9.30 15.92 -6.79
C GLY A 89 9.29 17.12 -5.84
N LYS A 90 9.75 18.28 -6.33
CA LYS A 90 9.92 19.50 -5.54
C LYS A 90 8.80 20.52 -5.78
N SER A 91 8.05 20.40 -6.86
CA SER A 91 6.94 21.31 -7.19
C SER A 91 5.60 20.72 -6.75
N GLU A 92 4.61 21.58 -6.46
CA GLU A 92 3.24 21.19 -6.14
C GLU A 92 2.54 20.49 -7.33
N GLU A 93 2.95 20.76 -8.56
CA GLU A 93 2.46 20.08 -9.77
C GLU A 93 2.77 18.57 -9.77
N VAL A 94 3.87 18.16 -9.11
CA VAL A 94 4.34 16.77 -9.07
C VAL A 94 4.01 16.10 -7.75
N LYS A 95 3.89 16.88 -6.65
CA LYS A 95 3.74 16.37 -5.29
C LYS A 95 2.88 17.29 -4.44
N GLY A 96 2.06 16.70 -3.57
CA GLY A 96 1.24 17.43 -2.62
C GLY A 96 -0.21 17.60 -3.05
N SER A 97 -0.94 18.42 -2.33
CA SER A 97 -2.39 18.59 -2.51
C SER A 97 -2.77 19.25 -3.83
N GLY A 98 -1.89 20.09 -4.40
CA GLY A 98 -2.12 20.78 -5.70
C GLY A 98 -1.83 19.92 -6.93
N CYS A 99 -1.35 18.69 -6.78
CA CYS A 99 -1.02 17.85 -7.92
C CYS A 99 -2.29 17.34 -8.62
N ALA A 100 -2.37 17.52 -9.95
CA ALA A 100 -3.50 17.07 -10.78
C ALA A 100 -3.79 15.55 -10.67
N LYS A 101 -2.80 14.73 -10.30
CA LYS A 101 -3.01 13.29 -10.07
C LYS A 101 -3.99 12.98 -8.92
N ASN A 102 -4.27 13.94 -8.04
CA ASN A 102 -5.27 13.77 -6.98
C ASN A 102 -6.70 13.81 -7.52
N GLU A 103 -6.93 14.37 -8.73
CA GLU A 103 -8.24 14.44 -9.39
C GLU A 103 -8.85 13.05 -9.58
N TRP A 104 -8.05 12.02 -9.73
CA TRP A 104 -8.54 10.64 -9.80
C TRP A 104 -9.29 10.20 -8.53
N MET A 105 -8.87 10.67 -7.34
CA MET A 105 -9.62 10.39 -6.12
C MET A 105 -10.98 11.07 -6.12
N TYR A 106 -11.05 12.32 -6.59
CA TYR A 106 -12.31 13.08 -6.68
C TYR A 106 -13.23 12.40 -7.67
N LYS A 107 -12.72 12.05 -8.87
CA LYS A 107 -13.50 11.37 -9.90
C LYS A 107 -14.07 10.04 -9.43
N VAL A 108 -13.31 9.24 -8.67
CA VAL A 108 -13.80 7.98 -8.08
C VAL A 108 -14.95 8.24 -7.09
N PHE A 109 -14.85 9.29 -6.27
CA PHE A 109 -15.94 9.66 -5.36
C PHE A 109 -17.17 10.14 -6.12
N GLU A 110 -17.01 11.06 -7.07
CA GLU A 110 -18.09 11.63 -7.86
C GLU A 110 -18.81 10.54 -8.67
N ASP A 111 -18.09 9.77 -9.47
CA ASP A 111 -18.69 8.70 -10.28
C ASP A 111 -19.30 7.59 -9.41
N GLY A 112 -18.65 7.26 -8.27
CA GLY A 112 -19.16 6.29 -7.32
C GLY A 112 -20.52 6.72 -6.71
N ILE A 113 -20.65 7.98 -6.37
CA ILE A 113 -21.88 8.54 -5.80
C ILE A 113 -22.92 8.83 -6.90
N ASP A 114 -22.54 9.61 -7.91
CA ASP A 114 -23.49 10.21 -8.86
C ASP A 114 -23.91 9.22 -9.93
N ARG A 115 -22.99 8.38 -10.43
CA ARG A 115 -23.26 7.45 -11.53
C ARG A 115 -23.58 6.03 -11.07
N LEU A 116 -22.88 5.53 -10.06
CA LEU A 116 -23.05 4.17 -9.52
C LEU A 116 -24.02 4.12 -8.33
N GLY A 117 -24.43 5.28 -7.77
CA GLY A 117 -25.40 5.38 -6.69
C GLY A 117 -24.97 4.73 -5.37
N ALA A 118 -23.68 4.56 -5.16
CA ALA A 118 -23.12 3.82 -4.04
C ALA A 118 -23.52 4.43 -2.67
N LYS A 119 -23.95 3.62 -1.74
CA LYS A 119 -24.16 4.01 -0.33
C LYS A 119 -22.84 4.27 0.39
N VAL A 120 -21.76 3.59 -0.05
CA VAL A 120 -20.41 3.78 0.48
C VAL A 120 -19.42 3.83 -0.68
N VAL A 121 -18.56 4.85 -0.69
CA VAL A 121 -17.40 4.93 -1.58
C VAL A 121 -16.15 4.87 -0.74
N VAL A 122 -15.24 3.93 -1.02
CA VAL A 122 -13.99 3.78 -0.31
C VAL A 122 -12.80 3.82 -1.27
N VAL A 123 -11.85 4.70 -0.98
CA VAL A 123 -10.57 4.77 -1.70
C VAL A 123 -9.39 4.67 -0.72
N GLU A 124 -8.32 4.06 -1.18
CA GLU A 124 -7.07 3.98 -0.45
C GLU A 124 -6.05 4.97 -1.02
N ASN A 125 -5.22 5.52 -0.15
CA ASN A 125 -4.10 6.35 -0.56
C ASN A 125 -2.92 6.26 0.43
N ALA A 126 -1.82 6.94 0.08
CA ALA A 126 -0.63 7.03 0.92
C ALA A 126 -0.93 7.67 2.29
N PRO A 127 -0.12 7.38 3.33
CA PRO A 127 -0.35 7.92 4.68
C PRO A 127 -0.41 9.44 4.76
N ALA A 128 0.20 10.14 3.79
CA ALA A 128 0.19 11.59 3.74
C ALA A 128 -1.21 12.19 3.56
N LEU A 129 -2.19 11.44 3.04
CA LEU A 129 -3.58 11.87 3.00
C LEU A 129 -4.12 12.24 4.40
N TYR A 130 -3.66 11.54 5.43
CA TYR A 130 -4.02 11.78 6.84
C TYR A 130 -3.28 12.97 7.47
N THR A 131 -2.30 13.57 6.80
CA THR A 131 -1.40 14.59 7.35
C THR A 131 -1.64 15.96 6.72
N LYS A 132 -0.95 16.99 7.23
CA LYS A 132 -0.95 18.36 6.64
C LYS A 132 -0.73 18.36 5.12
N LYS A 133 0.08 17.44 4.60
CA LYS A 133 0.39 17.35 3.16
C LYS A 133 -0.83 16.95 2.32
N GLY A 134 -1.74 16.17 2.89
CA GLY A 134 -2.96 15.73 2.23
C GLY A 134 -4.18 16.61 2.51
N ARG A 135 -4.02 17.69 3.29
CA ARG A 135 -5.13 18.52 3.76
C ARG A 135 -6.05 18.98 2.64
N GLY A 136 -5.52 19.61 1.59
CA GLY A 136 -6.35 20.10 0.50
C GLY A 136 -7.13 19.00 -0.24
N VAL A 137 -6.54 17.78 -0.32
CA VAL A 137 -7.24 16.62 -0.88
C VAL A 137 -8.38 16.19 0.04
N ALA A 138 -8.14 16.12 1.35
CA ALA A 138 -9.15 15.77 2.33
C ALA A 138 -10.32 16.78 2.35
N GLU A 139 -10.02 18.07 2.25
CA GLU A 139 -11.02 19.16 2.15
C GLU A 139 -11.88 19.03 0.89
N ASN A 140 -11.28 18.71 -0.26
CA ASN A 140 -12.05 18.52 -1.49
C ASN A 140 -12.93 17.26 -1.43
N LEU A 141 -12.40 16.14 -0.90
CA LEU A 141 -13.21 14.93 -0.70
C LEU A 141 -14.38 15.18 0.26
N TYR A 142 -14.15 15.96 1.32
CA TYR A 142 -15.21 16.34 2.25
C TYR A 142 -16.30 17.17 1.56
N LYS A 143 -15.94 18.16 0.75
CA LYS A 143 -16.91 18.96 -0.02
C LYS A 143 -17.75 18.11 -0.97
N ILE A 144 -17.11 17.18 -1.70
CA ILE A 144 -17.80 16.24 -2.58
C ILE A 144 -18.85 15.42 -1.80
N CYS A 145 -18.47 14.95 -0.61
CA CYS A 145 -19.38 14.21 0.28
C CYS A 145 -20.52 15.11 0.80
N GLU A 146 -20.18 16.27 1.36
CA GLU A 146 -21.14 17.19 1.98
C GLU A 146 -22.20 17.67 0.99
N GLU A 147 -21.80 18.08 -0.22
CA GLU A 147 -22.71 18.53 -1.29
C GLU A 147 -23.72 17.46 -1.72
N ARG A 148 -23.39 16.18 -1.48
CA ARG A 148 -24.22 15.01 -1.84
C ARG A 148 -24.90 14.34 -0.63
N GLY A 149 -24.80 14.95 0.55
CA GLY A 149 -25.40 14.44 1.79
C GLY A 149 -24.70 13.21 2.36
N TYR A 150 -23.39 13.09 2.10
CA TYR A 150 -22.54 12.05 2.67
C TYR A 150 -21.67 12.61 3.79
N SER A 151 -21.33 11.75 4.75
CA SER A 151 -20.25 12.01 5.71
C SER A 151 -18.95 11.36 5.24
N LEU A 152 -17.80 11.80 5.79
CA LEU A 152 -16.47 11.32 5.41
C LEU A 152 -15.71 10.79 6.63
N THR A 153 -15.07 9.64 6.50
CA THR A 153 -14.07 9.14 7.45
C THR A 153 -12.71 9.05 6.76
N LEU A 154 -11.65 9.57 7.42
CA LEU A 154 -10.26 9.21 7.11
C LEU A 154 -9.77 8.20 8.15
N TYR A 155 -9.51 6.98 7.71
CA TYR A 155 -9.02 5.91 8.57
C TYR A 155 -7.56 5.56 8.24
N LYS A 156 -6.63 5.89 9.14
CA LYS A 156 -5.20 5.56 8.99
C LYS A 156 -4.89 4.25 9.69
N THR A 157 -4.23 3.33 9.00
CA THR A 157 -3.83 2.03 9.55
C THR A 157 -2.54 1.50 8.94
N SER A 158 -2.06 0.35 9.43
CA SER A 158 -0.90 -0.38 8.92
C SER A 158 -1.22 -1.85 8.77
N SER A 159 -0.69 -2.48 7.72
CA SER A 159 -0.90 -3.92 7.44
C SER A 159 -0.56 -4.83 8.62
N LYS A 160 0.37 -4.41 9.49
CA LYS A 160 0.75 -5.15 10.70
C LYS A 160 -0.39 -5.35 11.69
N TYR A 161 -1.38 -4.47 11.69
CA TYR A 161 -2.58 -4.59 12.55
C TYR A 161 -3.65 -5.51 11.95
N HIS A 162 -3.44 -5.95 10.71
CA HIS A 162 -4.36 -6.79 9.97
C HIS A 162 -3.81 -8.21 9.73
N GLY A 163 -2.79 -8.61 10.52
CA GLY A 163 -2.24 -9.97 10.50
C GLY A 163 -1.07 -10.21 9.54
N LEU A 164 -0.54 -9.16 8.88
CA LEU A 164 0.62 -9.30 7.99
C LEU A 164 1.93 -8.85 8.66
N PRO A 165 3.05 -9.55 8.46
CA PRO A 165 4.36 -9.12 8.93
C PRO A 165 4.97 -8.03 8.04
N GLN A 166 4.18 -6.99 7.75
CA GLN A 166 4.55 -5.87 6.90
C GLN A 166 4.09 -4.54 7.51
N ALA A 167 5.01 -3.58 7.69
CA ALA A 167 4.71 -2.23 8.16
C ALA A 167 4.35 -1.32 6.96
N ARG A 168 3.15 -1.51 6.40
CA ARG A 168 2.63 -0.72 5.28
C ARG A 168 1.50 0.18 5.75
N ASP A 169 1.82 1.43 6.02
CA ASP A 169 0.85 2.43 6.44
C ASP A 169 0.03 2.93 5.25
N ARG A 170 -1.29 3.05 5.46
CA ARG A 170 -2.25 3.53 4.47
C ARG A 170 -3.34 4.34 5.13
N THR A 171 -3.95 5.23 4.35
CA THR A 171 -5.16 5.96 4.73
C THR A 171 -6.28 5.59 3.78
N PHE A 172 -7.42 5.21 4.34
CA PHE A 172 -8.67 5.02 3.62
C PHE A 172 -9.53 6.26 3.79
N ALA A 173 -10.00 6.83 2.70
CA ALA A 173 -11.06 7.83 2.68
C ALA A 173 -12.37 7.11 2.35
N ILE A 174 -13.37 7.26 3.22
CA ILE A 174 -14.62 6.52 3.11
C ILE A 174 -15.77 7.50 3.20
N GLY A 175 -16.50 7.67 2.09
CA GLY A 175 -17.74 8.42 2.01
C GLY A 175 -18.91 7.51 2.36
N TRP A 176 -19.75 7.96 3.31
CA TRP A 176 -20.89 7.19 3.81
C TRP A 176 -22.19 7.94 3.50
N LYS A 177 -23.18 7.29 2.90
CA LYS A 177 -24.53 7.85 2.75
C LYS A 177 -25.23 7.88 4.11
N SER A 178 -24.76 8.78 4.95
CA SER A 178 -25.20 8.97 6.35
C SER A 178 -25.01 10.44 6.72
N PRO A 179 -25.90 11.03 7.53
CA PRO A 179 -25.78 12.40 8.01
C PRO A 179 -24.55 12.61 8.90
N THR A 180 -24.08 11.54 9.56
CA THR A 180 -22.86 11.57 10.39
C THR A 180 -22.00 10.36 10.12
N ALA A 181 -20.69 10.48 10.35
CA ALA A 181 -19.73 9.43 10.06
C ALA A 181 -19.81 8.30 11.10
N PRO A 182 -19.82 7.02 10.67
CA PRO A 182 -19.75 5.91 11.59
C PRO A 182 -18.36 5.77 12.23
N VAL A 183 -18.34 5.31 13.49
CA VAL A 183 -17.11 4.98 14.23
C VAL A 183 -16.69 3.56 13.90
N MET A 184 -15.53 3.41 13.26
CA MET A 184 -14.97 2.11 12.92
C MET A 184 -14.19 1.51 14.09
N ASN A 185 -14.14 0.18 14.16
CA ASN A 185 -13.38 -0.51 15.19
C ASN A 185 -11.86 -0.38 14.98
N TRP A 186 -11.09 -0.59 16.06
CA TRP A 186 -9.64 -0.73 16.01
C TRP A 186 -9.25 -2.16 15.63
N PHE A 187 -8.17 -2.29 14.90
CA PHE A 187 -7.65 -3.59 14.48
C PHE A 187 -6.33 -3.89 15.17
N LYS A 188 -6.21 -5.11 15.68
CA LYS A 188 -5.00 -5.61 16.37
C LYS A 188 -4.92 -7.14 16.22
N LYS A 189 -4.88 -7.60 14.97
CA LYS A 189 -4.79 -9.03 14.68
C LYS A 189 -3.36 -9.52 14.92
N ASP A 190 -3.25 -10.71 15.49
CA ASP A 190 -1.96 -11.39 15.62
C ASP A 190 -1.33 -11.63 14.26
N ARG A 191 -0.01 -11.55 14.22
CA ARG A 191 0.78 -11.81 13.02
C ARG A 191 1.88 -12.83 13.31
N LYS A 192 2.25 -13.60 12.31
CA LYS A 192 3.42 -14.45 12.32
C LYS A 192 4.69 -13.62 12.09
N SER A 193 5.86 -14.18 12.36
CA SER A 193 7.12 -13.59 11.92
C SER A 193 7.18 -13.56 10.38
N PHE A 194 8.04 -12.72 9.83
CA PHE A 194 8.25 -12.66 8.38
C PHE A 194 8.63 -14.04 7.80
N LYS A 195 9.53 -14.75 8.46
CA LYS A 195 9.96 -16.09 8.08
C LYS A 195 8.83 -17.11 8.10
N ASP A 196 8.05 -17.14 9.20
CA ASP A 196 6.98 -18.13 9.36
C ASP A 196 5.82 -17.86 8.40
N HIS A 197 5.57 -16.58 8.09
CA HIS A 197 4.56 -16.20 7.10
C HIS A 197 4.95 -16.70 5.70
N LEU A 198 6.21 -16.54 5.28
CA LEU A 198 6.68 -17.08 4.00
C LEU A 198 6.65 -18.60 3.92
N ALA A 199 6.83 -19.29 5.05
CA ALA A 199 6.76 -20.75 5.12
C ALA A 199 5.33 -21.30 4.90
N GLU A 200 4.31 -20.46 4.88
CA GLU A 200 2.92 -20.86 4.56
C GLU A 200 2.64 -21.00 3.05
N ILE A 201 3.57 -20.56 2.21
CA ILE A 201 3.39 -20.66 0.77
C ILE A 201 3.38 -22.14 0.38
N PRO A 202 2.30 -22.64 -0.27
CA PRO A 202 2.21 -24.04 -0.65
C PRO A 202 3.30 -24.45 -1.65
N ASP A 203 3.74 -25.68 -1.57
CA ASP A 203 4.61 -26.28 -2.60
C ASP A 203 3.91 -26.24 -3.96
N GLY A 204 4.66 -25.83 -4.99
CA GLY A 204 4.12 -25.70 -6.35
C GLY A 204 3.25 -24.47 -6.59
N ALA A 205 3.20 -23.51 -5.65
CA ALA A 205 2.49 -22.24 -5.85
C ALA A 205 3.00 -21.53 -7.11
N LEU A 206 2.09 -20.89 -7.84
CA LEU A 206 2.39 -20.17 -9.09
C LEU A 206 3.48 -19.11 -8.87
N GLN A 207 4.44 -19.03 -9.80
CA GLN A 207 5.51 -18.02 -9.82
C GLN A 207 6.46 -18.06 -8.61
N HIS A 208 6.55 -19.20 -7.92
CA HIS A 208 7.49 -19.40 -6.81
C HIS A 208 8.93 -19.61 -7.30
N ASP A 209 9.12 -19.92 -8.56
CA ASP A 209 10.42 -20.02 -9.26
C ASP A 209 10.92 -18.67 -9.82
N LEU A 210 10.05 -17.66 -9.90
CA LEU A 210 10.37 -16.35 -10.47
C LEU A 210 11.07 -15.44 -9.45
N ILE A 211 12.39 -15.60 -9.31
CA ILE A 211 13.24 -14.77 -8.45
C ILE A 211 13.31 -13.34 -9.01
N ILE A 212 13.01 -12.34 -8.18
CA ILE A 212 12.93 -10.93 -8.58
C ILE A 212 14.33 -10.38 -8.92
N ASN A 213 15.34 -10.67 -8.10
CA ASN A 213 16.73 -10.27 -8.35
C ASN A 213 17.67 -11.47 -8.15
N LYS A 214 18.19 -11.99 -9.25
CA LYS A 214 19.07 -13.18 -9.24
C LYS A 214 20.49 -12.91 -8.73
N ASN A 215 20.86 -11.63 -8.56
CA ASN A 215 22.22 -11.20 -8.23
C ASN A 215 22.31 -10.47 -6.89
N ILE A 216 21.39 -10.72 -5.95
CA ILE A 216 21.34 -10.00 -4.68
C ILE A 216 22.58 -10.27 -3.81
N ASP A 217 23.13 -11.46 -3.88
CA ASP A 217 24.34 -11.91 -3.20
C ASP A 217 25.61 -11.22 -3.72
N THR A 218 25.54 -10.60 -4.91
CA THR A 218 26.65 -9.84 -5.53
C THR A 218 26.68 -8.38 -5.10
N GLU A 219 25.73 -7.93 -4.28
CA GLU A 219 25.65 -6.56 -3.82
C GLU A 219 26.92 -6.21 -2.98
N PRO A 220 27.55 -5.04 -3.22
CA PRO A 220 28.83 -4.71 -2.62
C PRO A 220 28.89 -4.78 -1.10
N TYR A 221 27.97 -4.13 -0.39
CA TYR A 221 27.97 -4.12 1.08
C TYR A 221 27.66 -5.51 1.67
N TYR A 222 26.83 -6.30 0.99
CA TYR A 222 26.58 -7.69 1.37
C TYR A 222 27.87 -8.52 1.34
N LYS A 223 28.62 -8.43 0.23
CA LYS A 223 29.93 -9.09 0.09
C LYS A 223 30.96 -8.60 1.11
N PHE A 224 31.00 -7.29 1.38
CA PHE A 224 31.92 -6.72 2.35
C PHE A 224 31.65 -7.29 3.76
N ILE A 225 30.40 -7.29 4.23
CA ILE A 225 30.02 -7.84 5.53
C ILE A 225 30.39 -9.31 5.62
N LYS A 226 30.07 -10.10 4.58
CA LYS A 226 30.42 -11.52 4.52
C LYS A 226 31.94 -11.76 4.64
N ALA A 227 32.74 -10.99 3.93
CA ALA A 227 34.20 -11.06 3.99
C ALA A 227 34.75 -10.59 5.34
N LYS A 228 34.19 -9.53 5.93
CA LYS A 228 34.64 -8.92 7.18
C LYS A 228 34.36 -9.78 8.39
N THR A 229 33.15 -10.34 8.45
CA THR A 229 32.66 -11.09 9.63
C THR A 229 32.82 -12.61 9.51
N ASN A 230 33.07 -13.11 8.31
CA ASN A 230 33.02 -14.54 7.97
C ASN A 230 31.69 -15.21 8.38
N ARG A 231 30.59 -14.43 8.36
CA ARG A 231 29.23 -14.85 8.74
C ARG A 231 28.23 -14.46 7.66
N ASP A 232 27.03 -15.00 7.74
CA ASP A 232 25.93 -14.58 6.91
C ASP A 232 25.52 -13.12 7.25
N PRO A 233 25.57 -12.20 6.30
CA PRO A 233 25.20 -10.81 6.54
C PRO A 233 23.76 -10.62 7.04
N ARG A 234 22.83 -11.57 6.73
CA ARG A 234 21.46 -11.53 7.25
C ARG A 234 21.43 -11.71 8.75
N GLU A 235 22.14 -12.73 9.26
CA GLU A 235 22.23 -13.00 10.69
C GLU A 235 22.87 -11.83 11.43
N VAL A 236 23.98 -11.32 10.90
CA VAL A 236 24.69 -10.18 11.48
C VAL A 236 23.80 -8.95 11.60
N CYS A 237 23.05 -8.63 10.54
CA CYS A 237 22.12 -7.49 10.54
C CYS A 237 20.94 -7.71 11.50
N ILE A 238 20.36 -8.92 11.54
CA ILE A 238 19.20 -9.23 12.42
C ILE A 238 19.59 -9.15 13.88
N GLU A 239 20.74 -9.72 14.27
CA GLU A 239 21.23 -9.68 15.66
C GLU A 239 21.42 -8.25 16.19
N GLU A 240 21.80 -7.32 15.32
CA GLU A 240 22.00 -5.91 15.68
C GLU A 240 20.75 -5.03 15.46
N ASP A 241 19.59 -5.61 15.13
CA ASP A 241 18.35 -4.90 14.73
C ASP A 241 18.60 -3.88 13.61
N ILE A 242 19.33 -4.29 12.60
CA ILE A 242 19.67 -3.49 11.43
C ILE A 242 18.94 -4.02 10.19
N LYS A 243 18.36 -3.09 9.43
CA LYS A 243 17.43 -3.42 8.33
C LYS A 243 18.08 -3.40 6.94
N SER A 244 19.37 -3.05 6.81
CA SER A 244 20.08 -3.11 5.54
C SER A 244 21.59 -3.22 5.72
N THR A 245 22.25 -3.82 4.74
CA THR A 245 23.70 -3.97 4.73
C THR A 245 24.47 -2.65 4.74
N PHE A 246 23.94 -1.61 4.06
CA PHE A 246 24.53 -0.28 4.14
C PHE A 246 24.40 0.32 5.55
N GLN A 247 23.24 0.18 6.19
CA GLN A 247 23.02 0.68 7.55
C GLN A 247 23.98 0.00 8.55
N TRP A 248 24.29 -1.29 8.34
CA TRP A 248 25.28 -1.99 9.16
C TRP A 248 26.67 -1.38 9.02
N VAL A 249 27.14 -1.16 7.79
CA VAL A 249 28.44 -0.52 7.53
C VAL A 249 28.52 0.87 8.13
N GLN A 250 27.44 1.66 8.03
CA GLN A 250 27.34 2.99 8.58
C GLN A 250 27.39 3.01 10.11
N ARG A 251 26.58 2.18 10.78
CA ARG A 251 26.50 2.13 12.25
C ARG A 251 27.82 1.67 12.88
N ASN A 252 28.52 0.76 12.21
CA ASN A 252 29.80 0.26 12.68
C ASN A 252 30.99 1.17 12.29
N GLY A 253 30.76 2.32 11.67
CA GLY A 253 31.83 3.26 11.27
C GLY A 253 32.77 2.71 10.20
N MET A 254 32.34 1.71 9.41
CA MET A 254 33.19 0.95 8.49
C MET A 254 33.12 1.46 7.03
N LEU A 255 32.60 2.65 6.77
CA LEU A 255 32.39 3.11 5.40
C LEU A 255 33.71 3.32 4.64
N GLU A 256 34.72 3.89 5.29
CA GLU A 256 36.07 4.05 4.69
C GLU A 256 36.77 2.71 4.48
N GLU A 257 36.64 1.78 5.44
CA GLU A 257 37.17 0.43 5.31
C GLU A 257 36.50 -0.33 4.18
N ALA A 258 35.19 -0.23 4.05
CA ALA A 258 34.44 -0.81 2.93
C ALA A 258 34.92 -0.23 1.58
N ASN A 259 35.07 1.08 1.48
CA ASN A 259 35.58 1.74 0.28
C ASN A 259 36.97 1.21 -0.10
N LYS A 260 37.88 1.12 0.86
CA LYS A 260 39.22 0.54 0.63
C LYS A 260 39.12 -0.90 0.15
N TRP A 261 38.32 -1.72 0.81
CA TRP A 261 38.10 -3.12 0.42
C TRP A 261 37.53 -3.23 -1.00
N PHE A 262 36.61 -2.36 -1.41
CA PHE A 262 36.08 -2.32 -2.76
C PHE A 262 37.15 -1.97 -3.79
N LYS A 263 38.07 -1.03 -3.48
CA LYS A 263 39.22 -0.69 -4.33
C LYS A 263 40.16 -1.88 -4.46
N ASP A 264 40.52 -2.52 -3.37
CA ASP A 264 41.43 -3.67 -3.31
C ASP A 264 40.88 -4.87 -4.09
N THR A 265 39.54 -5.08 -4.03
CA THR A 265 38.84 -6.17 -4.74
C THR A 265 38.37 -5.78 -6.15
N LYS A 266 38.70 -4.59 -6.63
CA LYS A 266 38.28 -4.04 -7.93
C LYS A 266 36.74 -4.04 -8.12
N ASN A 267 36.00 -3.84 -7.04
CA ASN A 267 34.55 -3.70 -7.08
C ASN A 267 34.13 -2.26 -7.39
N GLU A 268 34.09 -1.91 -8.69
CA GLU A 268 33.78 -0.54 -9.15
C GLU A 268 32.40 -0.05 -8.65
N LYS A 269 31.39 -0.94 -8.59
CA LYS A 269 30.06 -0.59 -8.07
C LYS A 269 30.16 -0.20 -6.59
N GLY A 270 30.89 -0.96 -5.79
CA GLY A 270 31.10 -0.68 -4.38
C GLY A 270 31.84 0.63 -4.14
N VAL A 271 32.87 0.90 -4.94
CA VAL A 271 33.61 2.18 -4.89
C VAL A 271 32.68 3.34 -5.15
N LYS A 272 31.88 3.31 -6.25
CA LYS A 272 30.92 4.37 -6.59
C LYS A 272 29.90 4.60 -5.48
N LEU A 273 29.35 3.53 -4.89
CA LEU A 273 28.38 3.64 -3.81
C LEU A 273 28.98 4.26 -2.55
N SER A 274 30.15 3.79 -2.12
CA SER A 274 30.80 4.29 -0.90
C SER A 274 31.35 5.70 -1.06
N ASP A 275 31.93 6.07 -2.22
CA ASP A 275 32.35 7.46 -2.50
C ASP A 275 31.14 8.41 -2.46
N HIS A 276 30.01 8.02 -3.08
CA HIS A 276 28.77 8.81 -3.02
C HIS A 276 28.27 8.97 -1.59
N ALA A 277 28.32 7.90 -0.79
CA ALA A 277 27.93 7.92 0.61
C ALA A 277 28.80 8.89 1.42
N MET A 278 30.12 8.81 1.29
CA MET A 278 31.06 9.69 1.99
C MET A 278 30.85 11.16 1.61
N MET A 279 30.65 11.45 0.33
CA MET A 279 30.35 12.81 -0.15
C MET A 279 29.05 13.37 0.45
N LYS A 280 27.98 12.57 0.51
CA LYS A 280 26.71 12.99 1.10
C LYS A 280 26.81 13.26 2.59
N PHE A 281 27.56 12.43 3.33
CA PHE A 281 27.77 12.64 4.77
C PHE A 281 28.63 13.88 5.04
N ALA A 282 29.64 14.15 4.23
CA ALA A 282 30.40 15.39 4.31
C ALA A 282 29.52 16.63 4.12
N ASP A 283 28.48 16.53 3.31
CA ASP A 283 27.47 17.58 3.09
C ASP A 283 26.37 17.61 4.18
N GLY A 284 26.43 16.77 5.22
CA GLY A 284 25.40 16.63 6.25
C GLY A 284 24.08 16.07 5.75
N LYS A 285 24.07 15.38 4.59
CA LYS A 285 22.87 14.83 3.96
C LYS A 285 22.70 13.35 4.29
N GLY A 286 21.44 12.93 4.56
CA GLY A 286 21.09 11.52 4.66
C GLY A 286 21.17 10.81 3.32
N ILE A 287 21.39 9.49 3.35
CA ILE A 287 21.46 8.65 2.18
C ILE A 287 20.33 7.62 2.23
N TRP A 288 19.62 7.52 1.10
CA TRP A 288 18.80 6.38 0.76
C TRP A 288 19.53 5.63 -0.34
N ASP A 289 20.37 4.66 0.03
CA ASP A 289 21.18 3.97 -0.98
C ASP A 289 20.73 2.52 -1.20
N GLY A 290 20.92 2.08 -2.45
CA GLY A 290 20.64 0.71 -2.86
C GLY A 290 21.57 -0.24 -2.13
N SER A 291 21.01 -0.94 -1.15
CA SER A 291 21.69 -1.99 -0.39
C SER A 291 20.70 -3.12 -0.13
N VAL A 292 21.23 -4.28 0.25
CA VAL A 292 20.36 -5.41 0.57
C VAL A 292 19.57 -5.11 1.84
N HIS A 293 18.25 -5.20 1.74
CA HIS A 293 17.34 -5.11 2.87
C HIS A 293 17.20 -6.47 3.55
N VAL A 294 17.35 -6.47 4.86
CA VAL A 294 17.26 -7.66 5.73
C VAL A 294 16.09 -7.45 6.69
N PHE A 295 15.25 -8.45 6.86
CA PHE A 295 14.07 -8.38 7.71
C PHE A 295 14.05 -9.52 8.74
N GLY A 296 13.85 -9.14 10.01
CA GLY A 296 13.62 -10.08 11.11
C GLY A 296 12.13 -10.42 11.27
N GLU A 297 11.50 -9.79 12.27
CA GLU A 297 10.10 -10.06 12.61
C GLU A 297 9.10 -9.58 11.55
N TYR A 298 9.39 -8.47 10.88
CA TYR A 298 8.53 -7.91 9.83
C TYR A 298 9.36 -7.14 8.80
N MET A 299 8.82 -7.02 7.60
CA MET A 299 9.39 -6.17 6.57
C MET A 299 8.77 -4.78 6.57
N ASN A 300 9.49 -3.83 5.99
CA ASN A 300 8.94 -2.51 5.64
C ASN A 300 7.86 -2.66 4.54
N ALA A 301 7.17 -1.57 4.23
CA ALA A 301 6.21 -1.58 3.13
C ALA A 301 6.84 -2.13 1.84
N VAL A 302 6.13 -3.05 1.18
CA VAL A 302 6.49 -3.49 -0.17
C VAL A 302 6.44 -2.28 -1.09
N ILE A 303 7.58 -1.91 -1.63
CA ILE A 303 7.73 -0.87 -2.66
C ILE A 303 8.54 -1.45 -3.82
N GLY A 304 8.32 -0.96 -5.04
CA GLY A 304 8.91 -1.56 -6.23
C GLY A 304 10.42 -1.75 -6.14
N ARG A 305 11.13 -0.74 -5.61
CA ARG A 305 12.59 -0.80 -5.48
C ARG A 305 13.05 -1.76 -4.37
N ASN A 306 12.42 -1.75 -3.21
CA ASN A 306 12.90 -2.60 -2.10
C ASN A 306 12.60 -4.08 -2.32
N MET A 307 11.64 -4.44 -3.17
CA MET A 307 11.45 -5.85 -3.55
C MET A 307 12.66 -6.40 -4.31
N VAL A 308 13.28 -5.58 -5.16
CA VAL A 308 14.50 -5.96 -5.90
C VAL A 308 15.70 -6.15 -4.96
N ASP A 309 15.75 -5.34 -3.90
CA ASP A 309 16.87 -5.28 -2.96
C ASP A 309 16.60 -6.07 -1.65
N SER A 310 15.46 -6.77 -1.54
CA SER A 310 15.10 -7.57 -0.36
C SER A 310 15.61 -9.00 -0.47
N ILE A 311 16.41 -9.42 0.52
CA ILE A 311 16.89 -10.80 0.61
C ILE A 311 15.89 -11.66 1.40
N HIS A 312 15.72 -12.91 0.96
CA HIS A 312 14.90 -13.88 1.65
C HIS A 312 15.49 -14.23 3.03
N PRO A 313 14.68 -14.37 4.09
CA PRO A 313 15.20 -14.58 5.45
C PRO A 313 15.95 -15.92 5.63
N VAL A 314 15.68 -16.92 4.79
CA VAL A 314 16.28 -18.27 4.89
C VAL A 314 17.24 -18.55 3.73
N TYR A 315 16.90 -18.15 2.51
CA TYR A 315 17.67 -18.47 1.32
C TYR A 315 18.54 -17.29 0.87
N GLU A 316 19.76 -17.54 0.41
CA GLU A 316 20.69 -16.51 -0.10
C GLU A 316 20.26 -16.10 -1.52
N ARG A 317 19.05 -15.57 -1.64
CA ARG A 317 18.44 -15.03 -2.86
C ARG A 317 17.45 -13.91 -2.52
N SER A 318 17.05 -13.12 -3.49
CA SER A 318 15.95 -12.20 -3.28
C SER A 318 14.61 -12.94 -3.20
N MET A 319 13.56 -12.18 -2.88
CA MET A 319 12.19 -12.67 -2.91
C MET A 319 11.79 -13.14 -4.31
N THR A 320 10.86 -14.06 -4.39
CA THR A 320 10.16 -14.43 -5.62
C THR A 320 8.89 -13.58 -5.81
N ILE A 321 8.30 -13.64 -7.00
CA ILE A 321 7.00 -12.99 -7.25
C ILE A 321 5.93 -13.54 -6.30
N ARG A 322 5.90 -14.86 -6.09
CA ARG A 322 4.94 -15.49 -5.16
C ARG A 322 5.09 -14.99 -3.74
N GLU A 323 6.31 -14.92 -3.25
CA GLU A 323 6.60 -14.41 -1.90
C GLU A 323 6.16 -12.95 -1.76
N ALA A 324 6.41 -12.11 -2.76
CA ALA A 324 5.98 -10.73 -2.77
C ALA A 324 4.44 -10.59 -2.76
N LEU A 325 3.73 -11.39 -3.56
CA LEU A 325 2.26 -11.46 -3.56
C LEU A 325 1.73 -11.98 -2.22
N HIS A 326 2.35 -13.01 -1.65
CA HIS A 326 1.97 -13.59 -0.36
C HIS A 326 2.10 -12.56 0.78
N MET A 327 3.17 -11.75 0.76
CA MET A 327 3.35 -10.62 1.71
C MET A 327 2.26 -9.55 1.59
N MET A 328 1.54 -9.50 0.49
CA MET A 328 0.37 -8.64 0.30
C MET A 328 -0.96 -9.39 0.55
N GLY A 329 -0.89 -10.67 0.92
CA GLY A 329 -2.05 -11.53 1.23
C GLY A 329 -2.84 -12.00 0.02
N PHE A 330 -2.22 -11.98 -1.18
CA PHE A 330 -2.83 -12.55 -2.39
C PHE A 330 -2.93 -14.07 -2.30
N PRO A 331 -4.01 -14.67 -2.84
CA PRO A 331 -4.17 -16.11 -2.85
C PRO A 331 -3.10 -16.82 -3.71
N ALA A 332 -2.87 -18.11 -3.44
CA ALA A 332 -1.79 -18.88 -4.06
C ALA A 332 -1.98 -19.11 -5.57
N ASP A 333 -3.21 -19.07 -6.04
CA ASP A 333 -3.63 -19.18 -7.44
C ASP A 333 -3.68 -17.84 -8.20
N PHE A 334 -3.39 -16.72 -7.51
CA PHE A 334 -3.29 -15.42 -8.18
C PHE A 334 -1.98 -15.33 -8.98
N GLU A 335 -2.08 -14.90 -10.23
CA GLU A 335 -0.94 -14.70 -11.13
C GLU A 335 -0.68 -13.22 -11.41
N LEU A 336 0.57 -12.77 -11.27
CA LEU A 336 1.02 -11.47 -11.77
C LEU A 336 1.35 -11.60 -13.26
N VAL A 337 0.43 -11.17 -14.11
CA VAL A 337 0.61 -11.22 -15.57
C VAL A 337 1.87 -10.41 -15.98
N GLY A 338 2.78 -11.05 -16.73
CA GLY A 338 4.08 -10.46 -17.10
C GLY A 338 5.19 -10.64 -16.05
N GLY A 339 4.93 -11.29 -14.93
CA GLY A 339 5.93 -11.75 -13.96
C GLY A 339 6.84 -10.63 -13.43
N VAL A 340 8.15 -10.88 -13.38
CA VAL A 340 9.17 -9.98 -12.78
C VAL A 340 9.15 -8.56 -13.35
N THR A 341 8.80 -8.37 -14.63
CA THR A 341 8.73 -7.03 -15.25
C THR A 341 7.65 -6.16 -14.64
N LYS A 342 6.67 -6.74 -13.94
CA LYS A 342 5.52 -6.08 -13.34
C LYS A 342 5.56 -6.01 -11.81
N VAL A 343 6.69 -6.34 -11.20
CA VAL A 343 6.86 -6.33 -9.72
C VAL A 343 6.42 -5.01 -9.07
N ASN A 344 6.57 -3.88 -9.74
CA ASN A 344 6.13 -2.57 -9.26
C ASN A 344 4.61 -2.49 -9.06
N HIS A 345 3.81 -3.26 -9.79
CA HIS A 345 2.36 -3.29 -9.63
C HIS A 345 1.95 -3.89 -8.28
N ILE A 346 2.73 -4.86 -7.74
CA ILE A 346 2.51 -5.40 -6.39
C ILE A 346 2.63 -4.28 -5.35
N ALA A 347 3.63 -3.42 -5.51
CA ALA A 347 3.91 -2.33 -4.58
C ALA A 347 2.85 -1.20 -4.61
N GLN A 348 2.11 -1.06 -5.68
CA GLN A 348 1.06 -0.03 -5.85
C GLN A 348 -0.28 -0.44 -5.25
N ASN A 349 -0.36 -1.61 -4.63
CA ASN A 349 -1.61 -2.21 -4.18
C ASN A 349 -1.85 -2.14 -2.68
N VAL A 350 -3.09 -2.42 -2.31
CA VAL A 350 -3.55 -2.59 -0.93
C VAL A 350 -3.40 -4.05 -0.52
N PRO A 351 -2.84 -4.36 0.65
CA PRO A 351 -2.84 -5.74 1.14
C PRO A 351 -4.25 -6.27 1.36
N VAL A 352 -4.50 -7.47 0.88
CA VAL A 352 -5.82 -8.11 0.92
C VAL A 352 -6.40 -8.19 2.35
N PRO A 353 -5.66 -8.61 3.41
CA PRO A 353 -6.20 -8.65 4.77
C PRO A 353 -6.53 -7.27 5.34
N THR A 354 -5.78 -6.22 4.96
CA THR A 354 -6.07 -4.85 5.38
C THR A 354 -7.40 -4.39 4.78
N SER A 355 -7.56 -4.56 3.47
CA SER A 355 -8.81 -4.25 2.78
C SER A 355 -9.98 -5.05 3.35
N ALA A 356 -9.82 -6.35 3.58
CA ALA A 356 -10.88 -7.19 4.15
C ALA A 356 -11.37 -6.68 5.51
N SER A 357 -10.47 -6.17 6.34
CA SER A 357 -10.86 -5.58 7.63
C SER A 357 -11.68 -4.29 7.45
N ILE A 358 -11.25 -3.39 6.56
CA ILE A 358 -11.97 -2.14 6.27
C ILE A 358 -13.34 -2.43 5.66
N HIS A 359 -13.43 -3.33 4.67
CA HIS A 359 -14.70 -3.70 4.05
C HIS A 359 -15.62 -4.49 5.01
N GLY A 360 -15.05 -5.17 5.99
CA GLY A 360 -15.82 -5.76 7.10
C GLY A 360 -16.58 -4.72 7.91
N GLU A 361 -15.97 -3.56 8.19
CA GLU A 361 -16.66 -2.44 8.85
C GLU A 361 -17.72 -1.81 7.91
N ILE A 362 -17.44 -1.69 6.61
CA ILE A 362 -18.42 -1.23 5.62
C ILE A 362 -19.64 -2.17 5.61
N ALA A 363 -19.43 -3.47 5.64
CA ALA A 363 -20.52 -4.44 5.72
C ALA A 363 -21.35 -4.28 7.00
N LYS A 364 -20.72 -3.99 8.14
CA LYS A 364 -21.43 -3.68 9.40
C LYS A 364 -22.26 -2.41 9.29
N PHE A 365 -21.70 -1.36 8.69
CA PHE A 365 -22.46 -0.13 8.44
C PHE A 365 -23.73 -0.38 7.62
N LEU A 366 -23.62 -1.12 6.51
CA LEU A 366 -24.76 -1.45 5.66
C LEU A 366 -25.85 -2.26 6.39
N ARG A 367 -25.47 -3.00 7.42
CA ARG A 367 -26.41 -3.72 8.31
C ARG A 367 -26.90 -2.91 9.51
N GLY A 368 -26.45 -1.65 9.66
CA GLY A 368 -26.81 -0.80 10.79
C GLY A 368 -26.15 -1.18 12.12
N GLU A 369 -25.01 -1.87 12.07
CA GLU A 369 -24.29 -2.39 13.25
C GLU A 369 -23.20 -1.45 13.77
N LEU A 370 -22.88 -0.37 13.07
CA LEU A 370 -21.90 0.62 13.54
C LEU A 370 -22.56 1.76 14.29
N GLU A 371 -21.90 2.20 15.34
CA GLU A 371 -22.26 3.43 16.04
C GLU A 371 -21.98 4.64 15.15
N LEU A 372 -22.93 5.58 15.09
CA LEU A 372 -22.75 6.85 14.39
C LEU A 372 -22.19 7.90 15.36
N SER A 373 -21.19 8.65 14.90
CA SER A 373 -20.69 9.83 15.61
C SER A 373 -21.68 11.01 15.51
N ASP A 374 -21.34 12.12 16.11
CA ASP A 374 -22.10 13.38 16.02
C ASP A 374 -21.51 14.35 14.98
N THR A 375 -20.55 13.89 14.16
CA THR A 375 -19.85 14.70 13.16
C THR A 375 -19.98 14.14 11.74
N THR A 376 -19.94 15.03 10.74
CA THR A 376 -19.94 14.65 9.32
C THR A 376 -18.56 14.35 8.79
N PHE A 377 -17.48 14.72 9.53
CA PHE A 377 -16.11 14.39 9.18
C PHE A 377 -15.38 13.80 10.39
N LEU A 378 -14.95 12.55 10.27
CA LEU A 378 -14.27 11.79 11.31
C LEU A 378 -12.87 11.38 10.87
N ARG A 379 -11.90 11.47 11.78
CA ARG A 379 -10.54 10.97 11.56
C ARG A 379 -10.21 9.94 12.62
N GLN A 380 -9.81 8.76 12.20
CA GLN A 380 -9.39 7.68 13.09
C GLN A 380 -7.98 7.21 12.76
N ASN A 381 -7.14 7.03 13.78
CA ASN A 381 -5.77 6.56 13.66
C ASN A 381 -5.60 5.24 14.43
N ASN A 382 -5.53 4.14 13.71
CA ASN A 382 -5.38 2.81 14.30
C ASN A 382 -4.02 2.58 14.98
N HIS A 383 -3.00 3.44 14.72
CA HIS A 383 -1.71 3.33 15.41
C HIS A 383 -1.77 3.81 16.86
N THR A 384 -2.58 4.83 17.12
CA THR A 384 -2.70 5.49 18.43
C THR A 384 -4.04 5.18 19.09
N GLU A 385 -4.94 4.48 18.39
CA GLU A 385 -6.32 4.22 18.80
C GLU A 385 -7.08 5.52 19.14
N GLU A 386 -6.80 6.58 18.36
CA GLU A 386 -7.40 7.90 18.53
C GLU A 386 -8.48 8.16 17.51
N THR A 387 -9.60 8.67 18.00
CA THR A 387 -10.68 9.23 17.19
C THR A 387 -10.69 10.73 17.35
N MET A 388 -10.58 11.46 16.24
CA MET A 388 -10.63 12.91 16.21
C MET A 388 -11.93 13.33 15.53
N PHE A 389 -12.76 14.03 16.28
CA PHE A 389 -14.00 14.62 15.78
C PHE A 389 -13.65 15.99 15.22
N ASP A 390 -13.90 16.23 13.93
CA ASP A 390 -13.82 17.58 13.40
C ASP A 390 -15.03 18.36 13.91
N PRO A 391 -14.86 19.43 14.70
CA PRO A 391 -15.97 20.23 15.18
C PRO A 391 -16.58 21.00 14.00
N LEU A 392 -17.58 20.43 13.38
CA LEU A 392 -18.32 21.09 12.33
C LEU A 392 -19.25 22.14 12.92
N GLY A 393 -18.96 23.36 12.63
CA GLY A 393 -19.87 24.44 12.92
C GLY A 393 -19.25 25.80 13.15
N LYS A 394 -17.96 25.89 13.36
CA LYS A 394 -17.28 27.20 13.48
C LYS A 394 -15.89 27.10 12.87
N ASP A 395 -15.82 27.30 11.55
CA ASP A 395 -14.56 27.51 10.85
C ASP A 395 -13.68 26.26 10.66
N MET A 396 -14.12 25.36 9.78
CA MET A 396 -13.27 24.23 9.32
C MET A 396 -11.84 24.66 8.95
N ARG A 397 -11.65 25.91 8.53
CA ARG A 397 -10.33 26.42 8.14
C ARG A 397 -9.39 26.63 9.32
N GLN A 398 -9.86 27.00 10.49
CA GLN A 398 -9.03 27.18 11.69
C GLN A 398 -8.75 25.85 12.39
N ASN A 399 -9.73 24.97 12.51
CA ASN A 399 -9.58 23.69 13.23
C ASN A 399 -8.73 22.66 12.48
N LEU A 400 -8.78 22.63 11.14
CA LEU A 400 -7.90 21.76 10.34
C LEU A 400 -6.40 22.10 10.51
N THR A 401 -6.07 23.31 10.98
CA THR A 401 -4.67 23.71 11.21
C THR A 401 -4.07 23.01 12.43
N GLU A 402 -4.85 22.72 13.45
CA GLU A 402 -4.41 22.07 14.70
C GLU A 402 -4.32 20.54 14.56
N PHE A 403 -5.15 19.94 13.71
CA PHE A 403 -5.23 18.48 13.52
C PHE A 403 -4.14 17.87 12.62
N PHE A 404 -3.44 18.69 11.86
CA PHE A 404 -2.40 18.23 10.94
C PHE A 404 -0.95 18.43 11.46
N VAL A 405 -0.77 18.65 12.75
CA VAL A 405 0.58 18.77 13.38
C VAL A 405 1.27 17.44 13.50
#